data_8dd79aabfffcd2fe0fe3bffc88fafb11
#
_entry.id   8dd79aabfffcd2fe0fe3bffc88fafb11
#
_cell.length_a   1.000
_cell.length_b   1.000
_cell.length_c   1.000
_cell.angle_alpha   90.00
_cell.angle_beta   90.00
_cell.angle_gamma   90.00
#
_symmetry.space_group_name_H-M   'P 1'
#
loop_
_entity.id
_entity.type
_entity.pdbx_description
1 polymer ?
#
loop_
_entity_poly.entity_id
_entity_poly.type
_entity_poly.pdbx_seq_one_letter_code
_entity_poly.pdbx_strand_id
1 'polypeptide(L)'
;MKIQLKPLQLSDANTLYDFFQKLPASENGKNNRAHGLSKEEFAVWVQKEIDSSHGKNLRDGYVPGTTFIMYVDGKPVGVSNLRHYLNDNLKKDGGHIGTHILPEYRGQGYGNIIKLETLKKAKEMGIKQVLIFNHDDNIPAWRTSEKMGGKLESINIVNGIKIRKYVFDTSKL
;
A
#
# COMPACT_ATOMS: atom_id res chain seq x y z
N MET A 1 10.96 -13.14 16.34
CA MET A 1 9.92 -12.47 15.49
C MET A 1 10.39 -12.50 14.05
N LYS A 2 9.69 -13.24 13.19
CA LYS A 2 10.00 -13.36 11.76
C LYS A 2 9.01 -12.50 10.96
N ILE A 3 9.52 -11.48 10.26
CA ILE A 3 8.72 -10.60 9.41
C ILE A 3 9.00 -10.91 7.95
N GLN A 4 7.96 -11.00 7.13
CA GLN A 4 8.06 -11.26 5.70
C GLN A 4 7.05 -10.39 4.94
N LEU A 5 7.49 -9.77 3.85
CA LEU A 5 6.63 -9.09 2.88
C LEU A 5 6.58 -9.95 1.61
N LYS A 6 5.42 -10.51 1.29
CA LYS A 6 5.22 -11.42 0.14
C LYS A 6 4.21 -10.85 -0.84
N PRO A 7 4.42 -10.99 -2.15
CA PRO A 7 3.38 -10.64 -3.11
C PRO A 7 2.17 -11.55 -2.94
N LEU A 8 0.98 -10.99 -3.16
CA LEU A 8 -0.27 -11.73 -3.17
C LEU A 8 -0.24 -12.84 -4.25
N GLN A 9 -0.66 -14.04 -3.88
CA GLN A 9 -0.69 -15.21 -4.76
C GLN A 9 -2.10 -15.81 -4.83
N LEU A 10 -2.40 -16.57 -5.87
CA LEU A 10 -3.72 -17.19 -6.04
C LEU A 10 -4.04 -18.19 -4.92
N SER A 11 -3.03 -18.90 -4.41
CA SER A 11 -3.17 -19.78 -3.24
C SER A 11 -3.64 -19.07 -1.98
N ASP A 12 -3.47 -17.74 -1.92
CA ASP A 12 -3.87 -16.93 -0.76
C ASP A 12 -5.39 -16.67 -0.72
N ALA A 13 -6.12 -16.93 -1.81
CA ALA A 13 -7.55 -16.65 -1.91
C ALA A 13 -8.38 -17.27 -0.77
N ASN A 14 -8.01 -18.45 -0.30
CA ASN A 14 -8.70 -19.13 0.80
C ASN A 14 -8.22 -18.68 2.19
N THR A 15 -6.94 -18.31 2.32
CA THR A 15 -6.30 -18.05 3.62
C THR A 15 -6.37 -16.58 4.03
N LEU A 16 -6.50 -15.65 3.07
CA LEU A 16 -6.51 -14.21 3.33
C LEU A 16 -7.91 -13.58 3.29
N TYR A 17 -8.96 -14.33 3.00
CA TYR A 17 -10.32 -13.79 2.96
C TYR A 17 -10.67 -13.05 4.25
N ASP A 18 -10.58 -13.72 5.40
CA ASP A 18 -10.92 -13.13 6.70
C ASP A 18 -10.01 -11.95 7.07
N PHE A 19 -8.74 -11.99 6.66
CA PHE A 19 -7.81 -10.87 6.85
C PHE A 19 -8.32 -9.61 6.12
N PHE A 20 -8.72 -9.74 4.85
CA PHE A 20 -9.22 -8.59 4.09
C PHE A 20 -10.58 -8.09 4.58
N GLN A 21 -11.45 -8.97 5.13
CA GLN A 21 -12.72 -8.56 5.73
C GLN A 21 -12.53 -7.78 7.04
N LYS A 22 -11.45 -8.01 7.79
CA LYS A 22 -11.12 -7.27 9.02
C LYS A 22 -10.52 -5.89 8.75
N LEU A 23 -9.95 -5.68 7.58
CA LEU A 23 -9.45 -4.35 7.19
C LEU A 23 -10.64 -3.41 6.90
N PRO A 24 -10.57 -2.12 7.28
CA PRO A 24 -11.63 -1.16 6.97
C PRO A 24 -11.93 -1.09 5.46
N ALA A 25 -13.20 -0.90 5.10
CA ALA A 25 -13.61 -0.70 3.71
C ALA A 25 -12.95 0.54 3.08
N SER A 26 -12.83 1.61 3.87
CA SER A 26 -12.12 2.84 3.49
C SER A 26 -11.52 3.51 4.72
N GLU A 27 -10.29 3.99 4.60
CA GLU A 27 -9.62 4.73 5.67
C GLU A 27 -8.50 5.61 5.10
N ASN A 28 -8.45 6.88 5.51
CA ASN A 28 -7.38 7.82 5.14
C ASN A 28 -7.11 7.88 3.62
N GLY A 29 -8.17 7.92 2.81
CA GLY A 29 -8.09 7.99 1.35
C GLY A 29 -7.74 6.67 0.65
N LYS A 30 -7.70 5.56 1.38
CA LYS A 30 -7.42 4.23 0.81
C LYS A 30 -8.66 3.36 0.91
N ASN A 31 -8.99 2.70 -0.20
CA ASN A 31 -10.13 1.81 -0.32
C ASN A 31 -9.66 0.35 -0.32
N ASN A 32 -10.29 -0.44 0.54
CA ASN A 32 -10.18 -1.90 0.53
C ASN A 32 -11.27 -2.48 -0.37
N ARG A 33 -10.94 -2.75 -1.62
CA ARG A 33 -11.89 -3.27 -2.60
C ARG A 33 -12.28 -4.73 -2.39
N ALA A 34 -11.59 -5.43 -1.52
CA ALA A 34 -11.90 -6.80 -1.14
C ALA A 34 -12.93 -6.86 0.00
N HIS A 35 -13.15 -5.74 0.72
CA HIS A 35 -14.10 -5.70 1.84
C HIS A 35 -15.53 -5.89 1.34
N GLY A 36 -16.28 -6.77 1.98
CA GLY A 36 -17.68 -7.06 1.65
C GLY A 36 -17.89 -8.03 0.49
N LEU A 37 -16.83 -8.50 -0.17
CA LEU A 37 -16.95 -9.53 -1.22
C LEU A 37 -17.28 -10.90 -0.61
N SER A 38 -18.00 -11.75 -1.36
CA SER A 38 -18.10 -13.18 -1.04
C SER A 38 -16.73 -13.88 -1.23
N LYS A 39 -16.59 -15.11 -0.76
CA LYS A 39 -15.34 -15.87 -0.96
C LYS A 39 -15.02 -16.09 -2.44
N GLU A 40 -16.05 -16.36 -3.25
CA GLU A 40 -15.95 -16.56 -4.69
C GLU A 40 -15.52 -15.26 -5.39
N GLU A 41 -16.14 -14.14 -5.05
CA GLU A 41 -15.78 -12.82 -5.56
C GLU A 41 -14.37 -12.41 -5.13
N PHE A 42 -13.97 -12.74 -3.90
CA PHE A 42 -12.64 -12.49 -3.39
C PHE A 42 -11.57 -13.26 -4.19
N ALA A 43 -11.81 -14.52 -4.53
CA ALA A 43 -10.90 -15.28 -5.38
C ALA A 43 -10.72 -14.64 -6.77
N VAL A 44 -11.80 -14.14 -7.36
CA VAL A 44 -11.77 -13.38 -8.63
C VAL A 44 -10.98 -12.07 -8.44
N TRP A 45 -11.19 -11.36 -7.33
CA TRP A 45 -10.46 -10.14 -7.02
C TRP A 45 -8.95 -10.41 -6.86
N VAL A 46 -8.54 -11.48 -6.17
CA VAL A 46 -7.13 -11.89 -6.03
C VAL A 46 -6.49 -12.10 -7.40
N GLN A 47 -7.18 -12.79 -8.31
CA GLN A 47 -6.68 -12.99 -9.69
C GLN A 47 -6.51 -11.65 -10.42
N LYS A 48 -7.45 -10.72 -10.29
CA LYS A 48 -7.34 -9.37 -10.88
C LYS A 48 -6.17 -8.56 -10.33
N GLU A 49 -5.88 -8.66 -9.04
CA GLU A 49 -4.71 -8.01 -8.43
C GLU A 49 -3.39 -8.59 -8.98
N ILE A 50 -3.33 -9.91 -9.16
CA ILE A 50 -2.19 -10.58 -9.78
C ILE A 50 -2.02 -10.15 -11.24
N ASP A 51 -3.09 -10.14 -12.02
CA ASP A 51 -3.10 -9.68 -13.41
C ASP A 51 -2.62 -8.22 -13.50
N SER A 52 -3.10 -7.36 -12.61
CA SER A 52 -2.68 -5.97 -12.51
C SER A 52 -1.17 -5.83 -12.27
N SER A 53 -0.58 -6.71 -11.46
CA SER A 53 0.87 -6.69 -11.21
C SER A 53 1.70 -7.00 -12.47
N HIS A 54 1.10 -7.67 -13.43
CA HIS A 54 1.70 -7.98 -14.75
C HIS A 54 1.23 -7.02 -15.87
N GLY A 55 0.51 -5.95 -15.53
CA GLY A 55 -0.01 -4.99 -16.50
C GLY A 55 -1.17 -5.52 -17.35
N LYS A 56 -1.82 -6.62 -16.91
CA LYS A 56 -2.93 -7.25 -17.62
C LYS A 56 -4.27 -6.77 -17.07
N ASN A 57 -5.28 -6.67 -17.94
CA ASN A 57 -6.67 -6.37 -17.59
C ASN A 57 -6.83 -5.10 -16.75
N LEU A 58 -5.96 -4.09 -16.96
CA LEU A 58 -6.02 -2.81 -16.25
C LEU A 58 -7.28 -2.04 -16.69
N ARG A 59 -7.93 -1.39 -15.74
CA ARG A 59 -8.98 -0.40 -16.03
C ARG A 59 -8.35 0.87 -16.60
N ASP A 60 -9.12 1.62 -17.38
CA ASP A 60 -8.68 2.91 -17.88
C ASP A 60 -8.23 3.83 -16.74
N GLY A 61 -7.09 4.48 -16.92
CA GLY A 61 -6.48 5.34 -15.90
C GLY A 61 -5.74 4.63 -14.77
N TYR A 62 -5.74 3.28 -14.75
CA TYR A 62 -4.97 2.50 -13.78
C TYR A 62 -3.58 2.18 -14.31
N VAL A 63 -2.63 2.02 -13.40
CA VAL A 63 -1.27 1.59 -13.69
C VAL A 63 -1.01 0.23 -13.03
N PRO A 64 -0.05 -0.55 -13.51
CA PRO A 64 0.35 -1.79 -12.86
C PRO A 64 0.76 -1.55 -11.41
N GLY A 65 0.41 -2.49 -10.53
CA GLY A 65 0.77 -2.43 -9.13
C GLY A 65 0.79 -3.82 -8.50
N THR A 66 1.68 -4.01 -7.54
CA THR A 66 1.80 -5.27 -6.80
C THR A 66 1.24 -5.10 -5.40
N THR A 67 0.32 -5.98 -5.03
CA THR A 67 -0.21 -6.09 -3.68
C THR A 67 0.67 -7.05 -2.88
N PHE A 68 1.21 -6.57 -1.76
CA PHE A 68 2.04 -7.34 -0.84
C PHE A 68 1.30 -7.54 0.48
N ILE A 69 1.49 -8.71 1.08
CA ILE A 69 1.01 -9.04 2.42
C ILE A 69 2.19 -9.11 3.37
N MET A 70 2.11 -8.40 4.48
CA MET A 70 3.08 -8.50 5.56
C MET A 70 2.64 -9.56 6.57
N TYR A 71 3.53 -10.51 6.80
CA TYR A 71 3.36 -11.56 7.80
C TYR A 71 4.31 -11.34 8.98
N VAL A 72 3.80 -11.56 10.19
CA VAL A 72 4.59 -11.62 11.43
C VAL A 72 4.36 -12.99 12.05
N ASP A 73 5.42 -13.76 12.19
CA ASP A 73 5.38 -15.15 12.69
C ASP A 73 4.28 -16.00 12.00
N GLY A 74 4.17 -15.83 10.66
CA GLY A 74 3.23 -16.53 9.81
C GLY A 74 1.80 -15.99 9.78
N LYS A 75 1.47 -14.96 10.58
CA LYS A 75 0.13 -14.34 10.61
C LYS A 75 0.11 -13.09 9.72
N PRO A 76 -0.90 -12.88 8.86
CA PRO A 76 -1.02 -11.66 8.07
C PRO A 76 -1.43 -10.51 8.99
N VAL A 77 -0.65 -9.41 8.98
CA VAL A 77 -0.87 -8.24 9.84
C VAL A 77 -1.09 -6.94 9.07
N GLY A 78 -0.69 -6.89 7.81
CA GLY A 78 -0.84 -5.70 7.00
C GLY A 78 -0.77 -5.98 5.51
N VAL A 79 -1.24 -5.03 4.72
CA VAL A 79 -1.20 -5.04 3.26
C VAL A 79 -0.55 -3.77 2.75
N SER A 80 0.25 -3.89 1.71
CA SER A 80 0.83 -2.77 0.97
C SER A 80 0.57 -2.94 -0.52
N ASN A 81 0.24 -1.84 -1.19
CA ASN A 81 0.18 -1.79 -2.64
C ASN A 81 1.30 -0.89 -3.15
N LEU A 82 2.08 -1.39 -4.11
CA LEU A 82 3.16 -0.66 -4.78
C LEU A 82 2.83 -0.50 -6.26
N ARG A 83 2.54 0.73 -6.71
CA ARG A 83 2.40 1.07 -8.13
C ARG A 83 3.77 1.13 -8.79
N HIS A 84 3.90 0.51 -9.96
CA HIS A 84 5.18 0.37 -10.65
C HIS A 84 5.65 1.70 -11.28
N TYR A 85 4.72 2.56 -11.64
CA TYR A 85 4.93 3.94 -12.10
C TYR A 85 3.70 4.79 -11.79
N LEU A 86 3.79 6.09 -12.04
CA LEU A 86 2.68 7.01 -11.81
C LEU A 86 2.31 7.73 -13.10
N ASN A 87 1.01 7.81 -13.38
CA ASN A 87 0.44 8.74 -14.33
C ASN A 87 0.26 10.14 -13.68
N ASP A 88 -0.19 11.12 -14.46
CA ASP A 88 -0.29 12.50 -13.97
C ASP A 88 -1.28 12.69 -12.81
N ASN A 89 -2.36 11.89 -12.76
CA ASN A 89 -3.31 11.93 -11.65
C ASN A 89 -2.67 11.38 -10.37
N LEU A 90 -1.97 10.24 -10.46
CA LEU A 90 -1.31 9.61 -9.32
C LEU A 90 -0.12 10.41 -8.78
N LYS A 91 0.50 11.26 -9.62
CA LYS A 91 1.53 12.23 -9.18
C LYS A 91 0.95 13.38 -8.37
N LYS A 92 -0.34 13.69 -8.56
CA LYS A 92 -1.06 14.74 -7.82
C LYS A 92 -1.68 14.21 -6.54
N ASP A 93 -2.20 12.97 -6.58
CA ASP A 93 -2.81 12.28 -5.46
C ASP A 93 -2.67 10.77 -5.63
N GLY A 94 -2.43 10.04 -4.55
CA GLY A 94 -2.29 8.58 -4.53
C GLY A 94 -0.85 8.07 -4.42
N GLY A 95 0.08 8.54 -5.25
CA GLY A 95 1.50 8.14 -5.21
C GLY A 95 1.76 6.65 -5.47
N HIS A 96 2.96 6.18 -5.12
CA HIS A 96 3.39 4.80 -5.37
C HIS A 96 2.89 3.79 -4.33
N ILE A 97 2.86 4.17 -3.04
CA ILE A 97 2.66 3.23 -1.93
C ILE A 97 1.42 3.59 -1.12
N GLY A 98 0.54 2.60 -0.93
CA GLY A 98 -0.53 2.59 0.04
C GLY A 98 -0.35 1.44 1.03
N THR A 99 -0.52 1.68 2.34
CA THR A 99 -0.37 0.65 3.37
C THR A 99 -1.56 0.65 4.33
N HIS A 100 -1.97 -0.55 4.77
CA HIS A 100 -2.93 -0.75 5.84
C HIS A 100 -2.39 -1.76 6.84
N ILE A 101 -2.60 -1.51 8.13
CA ILE A 101 -2.32 -2.46 9.21
C ILE A 101 -3.65 -2.81 9.87
N LEU A 102 -3.86 -4.09 10.16
CA LEU A 102 -5.02 -4.55 10.92
C LEU A 102 -5.13 -3.75 12.22
N PRO A 103 -6.35 -3.34 12.65
CA PRO A 103 -6.54 -2.49 13.82
C PRO A 103 -5.83 -3.03 15.08
N GLU A 104 -5.92 -4.34 15.33
CA GLU A 104 -5.31 -5.00 16.50
C GLU A 104 -3.77 -5.01 16.51
N TYR A 105 -3.12 -4.71 15.37
CA TYR A 105 -1.65 -4.63 15.25
C TYR A 105 -1.11 -3.20 15.15
N ARG A 106 -1.98 -2.19 15.26
CA ARG A 106 -1.57 -0.77 15.23
C ARG A 106 -0.82 -0.38 16.50
N GLY A 107 -0.06 0.70 16.45
CA GLY A 107 0.73 1.20 17.57
C GLY A 107 1.98 0.39 17.91
N GLN A 108 2.23 -0.74 17.22
CA GLN A 108 3.34 -1.67 17.48
C GLN A 108 4.52 -1.49 16.51
N GLY A 109 4.54 -0.41 15.71
CA GLY A 109 5.63 -0.13 14.77
C GLY A 109 5.52 -0.81 13.41
N TYR A 110 4.53 -1.68 13.18
CA TYR A 110 4.38 -2.41 11.91
C TYR A 110 4.14 -1.51 10.71
N GLY A 111 3.52 -0.34 10.90
CA GLY A 111 3.38 0.67 9.84
C GLY A 111 4.71 1.16 9.27
N ASN A 112 5.73 1.30 10.14
CA ASN A 112 7.08 1.66 9.71
C ASN A 112 7.72 0.51 8.92
N ILE A 113 7.59 -0.70 9.43
CA ILE A 113 8.21 -1.90 8.85
C ILE A 113 7.63 -2.17 7.46
N ILE A 114 6.30 -2.20 7.31
CA ILE A 114 5.69 -2.47 6.01
C ILE A 114 6.05 -1.41 4.97
N LYS A 115 6.11 -0.13 5.38
CA LYS A 115 6.51 0.97 4.49
C LYS A 115 7.97 0.81 4.05
N LEU A 116 8.89 0.51 4.98
CA LEU A 116 10.30 0.29 4.66
C LEU A 116 10.50 -0.90 3.72
N GLU A 117 9.87 -2.03 4.02
CA GLU A 117 9.98 -3.22 3.18
C GLU A 117 9.40 -2.97 1.78
N THR A 118 8.31 -2.20 1.67
CA THR A 118 7.75 -1.82 0.37
C THR A 118 8.67 -0.85 -0.39
N LEU A 119 9.34 0.08 0.29
CA LEU A 119 10.36 0.95 -0.33
C LEU A 119 11.55 0.14 -0.86
N LYS A 120 11.99 -0.90 -0.14
CA LYS A 120 13.02 -1.83 -0.63
C LYS A 120 12.55 -2.55 -1.91
N LYS A 121 11.28 -2.99 -1.97
CA LYS A 121 10.70 -3.57 -3.19
C LYS A 121 10.68 -2.56 -4.34
N ALA A 122 10.36 -1.31 -4.08
CA ALA A 122 10.44 -0.25 -5.09
C ALA A 122 11.87 -0.06 -5.62
N LYS A 123 12.88 -0.10 -4.73
CA LYS A 123 14.30 -0.07 -5.12
C LYS A 123 14.69 -1.26 -5.99
N GLU A 124 14.30 -2.49 -5.61
CA GLU A 124 14.51 -3.71 -6.39
C GLU A 124 13.91 -3.61 -7.80
N MET A 125 12.78 -2.91 -7.94
CA MET A 125 12.11 -2.64 -9.22
C MET A 125 12.69 -1.46 -10.01
N GLY A 126 13.76 -0.81 -9.50
CA GLY A 126 14.40 0.32 -10.16
C GLY A 126 13.65 1.65 -10.04
N ILE A 127 12.66 1.77 -9.17
CA ILE A 127 11.93 3.02 -8.91
C ILE A 127 12.81 3.92 -8.05
N LYS A 128 13.48 4.89 -8.67
CA LYS A 128 14.46 5.75 -8.00
C LYS A 128 13.84 6.75 -7.04
N GLN A 129 12.67 7.29 -7.38
CA GLN A 129 11.93 8.23 -6.54
C GLN A 129 10.53 7.69 -6.27
N VAL A 130 10.21 7.50 -5.00
CA VAL A 130 8.91 7.02 -4.54
C VAL A 130 8.14 8.17 -3.93
N LEU A 131 6.94 8.46 -4.46
CA LEU A 131 6.01 9.44 -3.92
C LEU A 131 5.04 8.75 -2.97
N ILE A 132 4.90 9.30 -1.75
CA ILE A 132 3.92 8.85 -0.76
C ILE A 132 3.07 10.03 -0.32
N PHE A 133 1.76 9.85 -0.32
CA PHE A 133 0.80 10.83 0.12
C PHE A 133 0.18 10.42 1.44
N ASN A 134 0.09 11.37 2.37
CA ASN A 134 -0.54 11.17 3.66
C ASN A 134 -1.56 12.28 3.91
N HIS A 135 -2.75 11.96 4.41
CA HIS A 135 -3.65 12.95 4.95
C HIS A 135 -2.97 13.70 6.11
N ASP A 136 -3.17 15.01 6.20
CA ASP A 136 -2.52 15.86 7.21
C ASP A 136 -2.98 15.51 8.65
N ASP A 137 -4.21 15.06 8.80
CA ASP A 137 -4.77 14.58 10.07
C ASP A 137 -4.29 13.17 10.46
N ASN A 138 -3.75 12.39 9.51
CA ASN A 138 -3.15 11.09 9.78
C ASN A 138 -1.71 11.26 10.30
N ILE A 139 -1.58 11.82 11.50
CA ILE A 139 -0.30 12.13 12.14
C ILE A 139 0.66 10.93 12.20
N PRO A 140 0.23 9.71 12.59
CA PRO A 140 1.14 8.57 12.62
C PRO A 140 1.76 8.25 11.25
N ALA A 141 0.99 8.40 10.15
CA ALA A 141 1.46 8.05 8.82
C ALA A 141 2.53 9.02 8.30
N TRP A 142 2.32 10.34 8.45
CA TRP A 142 3.30 11.30 7.94
C TRP A 142 4.54 11.43 8.85
N ARG A 143 4.40 11.29 10.18
CA ARG A 143 5.56 11.17 11.08
C ARG A 143 6.43 9.96 10.73
N THR A 144 5.80 8.83 10.39
CA THR A 144 6.52 7.67 9.86
C THR A 144 7.29 8.02 8.59
N SER A 145 6.67 8.74 7.65
CA SER A 145 7.33 9.15 6.41
C SER A 145 8.57 10.00 6.68
N GLU A 146 8.48 10.99 7.58
CA GLU A 146 9.60 11.85 7.96
C GLU A 146 10.72 11.06 8.67
N LYS A 147 10.35 10.23 9.66
CA LYS A 147 11.31 9.39 10.42
C LYS A 147 12.11 8.45 9.50
N MET A 148 11.52 8.01 8.40
CA MET A 148 12.15 7.13 7.43
C MET A 148 12.94 7.88 6.34
N GLY A 149 13.13 9.19 6.48
CA GLY A 149 13.91 10.00 5.55
C GLY A 149 13.14 10.51 4.33
N GLY A 150 11.81 10.41 4.35
CA GLY A 150 10.95 11.06 3.35
C GLY A 150 11.07 12.58 3.44
N LYS A 151 11.30 13.23 2.31
CA LYS A 151 11.35 14.68 2.23
C LYS A 151 9.97 15.22 1.90
N LEU A 152 9.43 16.10 2.73
CA LEU A 152 8.20 16.82 2.44
C LEU A 152 8.42 17.73 1.21
N GLU A 153 7.68 17.46 0.14
CA GLU A 153 7.74 18.25 -1.10
C GLU A 153 6.68 19.34 -1.12
N SER A 154 5.45 19.00 -0.72
CA SER A 154 4.34 19.96 -0.70
C SER A 154 3.24 19.54 0.27
N ILE A 155 2.40 20.51 0.63
CA ILE A 155 1.14 20.32 1.32
C ILE A 155 0.07 20.97 0.45
N ASN A 156 -0.88 20.17 -0.04
CA ASN A 156 -1.92 20.61 -0.96
C ASN A 156 -3.31 20.26 -0.41
N ILE A 157 -4.32 20.96 -0.93
CA ILE A 157 -5.72 20.61 -0.68
C ILE A 157 -6.25 19.92 -1.94
N VAL A 158 -6.70 18.67 -1.78
CA VAL A 158 -7.30 17.89 -2.85
C VAL A 158 -8.71 17.47 -2.38
N ASN A 159 -9.74 17.90 -3.11
CA ASN A 159 -11.14 17.65 -2.76
C ASN A 159 -11.49 18.03 -1.30
N GLY A 160 -10.95 19.18 -0.84
CA GLY A 160 -11.16 19.68 0.53
C GLY A 160 -10.32 19.00 1.62
N ILE A 161 -9.51 18.00 1.27
CA ILE A 161 -8.64 17.27 2.20
C ILE A 161 -7.21 17.80 2.07
N LYS A 162 -6.59 18.13 3.20
CA LYS A 162 -5.19 18.54 3.25
C LYS A 162 -4.29 17.32 3.20
N ILE A 163 -3.40 17.27 2.20
CA ILE A 163 -2.55 16.13 1.88
C ILE A 163 -1.09 16.55 1.85
N ARG A 164 -0.24 15.77 2.54
CA ARG A 164 1.21 15.90 2.55
C ARG A 164 1.83 14.98 1.52
N LYS A 165 2.65 15.51 0.63
CA LYS A 165 3.41 14.76 -0.38
C LYS A 165 4.85 14.60 0.07
N TYR A 166 5.31 13.37 0.17
CA TYR A 166 6.68 13.01 0.50
C TYR A 166 7.38 12.34 -0.67
N VAL A 167 8.65 12.66 -0.85
CA VAL A 167 9.54 12.02 -1.84
C VAL A 167 10.60 11.22 -1.09
N PHE A 168 10.75 9.96 -1.48
CA PHE A 168 11.81 9.06 -1.03
C PHE A 168 12.78 8.79 -2.17
N ASP A 169 14.06 8.98 -1.92
CA ASP A 169 15.15 8.57 -2.81
C ASP A 169 15.58 7.16 -2.40
N THR A 170 15.23 6.17 -3.23
CA THR A 170 15.50 4.77 -2.92
C THR A 170 16.99 4.41 -2.94
N SER A 171 17.85 5.26 -3.53
CA SER A 171 19.30 5.06 -3.49
C SER A 171 19.87 5.18 -2.07
N LYS A 172 19.13 5.81 -1.17
CA LYS A 172 19.51 6.08 0.22
C LYS A 172 18.98 5.05 1.22
N LEU A 173 18.33 4.00 0.74
CA LEU A 173 17.81 2.89 1.53
C LEU A 173 18.85 1.80 1.71
#